data_9d1ba9ab90642e9ab16fd8fb44285764
#
_entry.id   9d1ba9ab90642e9ab16fd8fb44285764
#
_cell.length_a   1.000
_cell.length_b   1.000
_cell.length_c   1.000
_cell.angle_alpha   90.00
_cell.angle_beta   90.00
_cell.angle_gamma   90.00
#
_symmetry.space_group_name_H-M   'P 1'
#
loop_
_entity.id
_entity.type
_entity.pdbx_description
1 polymer ?
#
loop_
_entity_poly.entity_id
_entity_poly.type
_entity_poly.pdbx_seq_one_letter_code
_entity_poly.pdbx_strand_id
1 'polypeptide(L)'
;SILKLLTVNSRRSDHSIARKLQVTTNTVKNRIRKLVEEGVLLGFETHLSATFFNATHCWLGTELYSNEPEEKIVHEIGEIEKVSFIMPTTEKLMVIAMDFLNSSDLDNTIQQISRKKGITGIQTYIYSSQRFHKKIDVSPLDWKIINSIRFNSRKSPSEIAKECGVSTRTVNRRLRRLHEGGVIHHTITLDPMASKGTIVYGIFAEYDARFPREKVVKSITNNVKNLFNYFVMVNSPTIMMIFFGNRFSDIHDNENAIKTVKGVRSIKTYFCTKVYYFKDWRDRMIEENAEK
;
A
#
# COMPACT_ATOMS: atom_id res chain seq x y z
N SER A 1 14.69 -1.77 -6.85
CA SER A 1 13.89 -2.25 -8.02
C SER A 1 13.07 -1.12 -8.61
N ILE A 2 12.61 -1.28 -9.86
CA ILE A 2 11.73 -0.33 -10.55
C ILE A 2 10.41 -0.20 -9.76
N LEU A 3 9.79 -1.31 -9.38
CA LEU A 3 8.53 -1.32 -8.64
C LEU A 3 8.62 -0.49 -7.35
N LYS A 4 9.68 -0.67 -6.56
CA LYS A 4 9.89 0.11 -5.32
C LYS A 4 9.96 1.62 -5.58
N LEU A 5 10.57 2.06 -6.69
CA LEU A 5 10.63 3.48 -7.05
C LEU A 5 9.29 4.03 -7.51
N LEU A 6 8.51 3.21 -8.22
CA LEU A 6 7.17 3.56 -8.70
C LEU A 6 6.13 3.57 -7.57
N THR A 7 6.26 2.68 -6.58
CA THR A 7 5.39 2.70 -5.38
C THR A 7 5.54 4.00 -4.60
N VAL A 8 6.76 4.55 -4.53
CA VAL A 8 7.01 5.84 -3.85
C VAL A 8 6.49 7.02 -4.66
N ASN A 9 6.61 6.97 -5.99
CA ASN A 9 6.06 7.99 -6.89
C ASN A 9 5.97 7.44 -8.32
N SER A 10 4.76 7.07 -8.72
CA SER A 10 4.49 6.51 -10.05
C SER A 10 4.66 7.50 -11.21
N ARG A 11 4.63 8.83 -10.95
CA ARG A 11 4.92 9.88 -11.94
C ARG A 11 6.42 10.11 -12.16
N ARG A 12 7.28 9.40 -11.44
CA ARG A 12 8.74 9.50 -11.66
C ARG A 12 9.09 9.14 -13.10
N SER A 13 9.86 10.03 -13.78
CA SER A 13 10.25 9.80 -15.17
C SER A 13 11.16 8.57 -15.31
N ASP A 14 11.04 7.86 -16.43
CA ASP A 14 11.88 6.69 -16.74
C ASP A 14 13.36 7.05 -16.73
N HIS A 15 13.72 8.27 -17.15
CA HIS A 15 15.09 8.79 -17.06
C HIS A 15 15.57 8.91 -15.61
N SER A 16 14.73 9.43 -14.69
CA SER A 16 15.06 9.52 -13.27
C SER A 16 15.22 8.13 -12.61
N ILE A 17 14.39 7.17 -13.01
CA ILE A 17 14.49 5.78 -12.56
C ILE A 17 15.79 5.15 -13.09
N ALA A 18 16.09 5.34 -14.38
CA ALA A 18 17.28 4.82 -15.06
C ALA A 18 18.55 5.30 -14.36
N ARG A 19 18.66 6.61 -14.08
CA ARG A 19 19.78 7.20 -13.36
C ARG A 19 19.95 6.59 -11.96
N LYS A 20 18.84 6.40 -11.21
CA LYS A 20 18.91 5.83 -9.85
C LYS A 20 19.29 4.36 -9.84
N LEU A 21 18.98 3.61 -10.89
CA LEU A 21 19.28 2.18 -11.02
C LEU A 21 20.53 1.89 -11.85
N GLN A 22 21.22 2.93 -12.36
CA GLN A 22 22.41 2.83 -13.20
C GLN A 22 22.19 1.94 -14.45
N VAL A 23 21.05 2.15 -15.11
CA VAL A 23 20.67 1.48 -16.37
C VAL A 23 20.24 2.51 -17.40
N THR A 24 20.00 2.09 -18.65
CA THR A 24 19.51 3.00 -19.70
C THR A 24 18.01 3.28 -19.54
N THR A 25 17.55 4.43 -20.03
CA THR A 25 16.11 4.78 -20.07
C THR A 25 15.31 3.74 -20.86
N ASN A 26 15.89 3.21 -21.96
CA ASN A 26 15.26 2.17 -22.76
C ASN A 26 15.08 0.86 -21.97
N THR A 27 16.07 0.50 -21.16
CA THR A 27 15.98 -0.66 -20.25
C THR A 27 14.83 -0.49 -19.27
N VAL A 28 14.63 0.73 -18.69
CA VAL A 28 13.51 1.00 -17.78
C VAL A 28 12.17 0.87 -18.51
N LYS A 29 12.03 1.51 -19.68
CA LYS A 29 10.80 1.42 -20.49
C LYS A 29 10.42 -0.02 -20.82
N ASN A 30 11.40 -0.80 -21.30
CA ASN A 30 11.15 -2.20 -21.65
C ASN A 30 10.76 -3.06 -20.45
N ARG A 31 11.38 -2.83 -19.28
CA ARG A 31 11.03 -3.55 -18.06
C ARG A 31 9.65 -3.14 -17.54
N ILE A 32 9.28 -1.86 -17.57
CA ILE A 32 7.93 -1.42 -17.18
C ILE A 32 6.88 -2.05 -18.12
N ARG A 33 7.12 -2.00 -19.46
CA ARG A 33 6.21 -2.61 -20.43
C ARG A 33 6.02 -4.10 -20.14
N LYS A 34 7.11 -4.84 -19.91
CA LYS A 34 7.06 -6.27 -19.57
C LYS A 34 6.25 -6.53 -18.30
N LEU A 35 6.41 -5.73 -17.25
CA LEU A 35 5.65 -5.86 -16.02
C LEU A 35 4.14 -5.62 -16.22
N VAL A 36 3.77 -4.72 -17.15
CA VAL A 36 2.36 -4.49 -17.54
C VAL A 36 1.84 -5.68 -18.36
N GLU A 37 2.59 -6.14 -19.36
CA GLU A 37 2.22 -7.27 -20.22
C GLU A 37 2.06 -8.58 -19.42
N GLU A 38 2.88 -8.78 -18.40
CA GLU A 38 2.80 -9.93 -17.49
C GLU A 38 1.69 -9.79 -16.43
N GLY A 39 1.01 -8.65 -16.37
CA GLY A 39 -0.02 -8.39 -15.37
C GLY A 39 0.48 -8.10 -13.95
N VAL A 40 1.79 -7.96 -13.76
CA VAL A 40 2.41 -7.64 -12.45
C VAL A 40 2.14 -6.20 -12.05
N LEU A 41 2.22 -5.27 -13.01
CA LEU A 41 1.90 -3.87 -12.84
C LEU A 41 0.52 -3.60 -13.43
N LEU A 42 -0.48 -3.49 -12.57
CA LEU A 42 -1.88 -3.32 -12.97
C LEU A 42 -2.23 -1.88 -13.33
N GLY A 43 -1.61 -0.90 -12.66
CA GLY A 43 -1.93 0.50 -12.90
C GLY A 43 -0.95 1.48 -12.27
N PHE A 44 -1.04 2.73 -12.74
CA PHE A 44 -0.37 3.89 -12.17
C PHE A 44 -1.45 4.79 -11.59
N GLU A 45 -1.52 4.90 -10.27
CA GLU A 45 -2.65 5.52 -9.60
C GLU A 45 -2.26 6.75 -8.78
N THR A 46 -3.26 7.57 -8.50
CA THR A 46 -3.16 8.68 -7.56
C THR A 46 -4.20 8.48 -6.47
N HIS A 47 -3.72 8.36 -5.24
CA HIS A 47 -4.57 8.20 -4.07
C HIS A 47 -4.61 9.49 -3.23
N LEU A 48 -5.73 9.74 -2.57
CA LEU A 48 -5.79 10.70 -1.48
C LEU A 48 -4.95 10.20 -0.31
N SER A 49 -4.28 11.11 0.37
CA SER A 49 -3.56 10.79 1.60
C SER A 49 -4.55 10.68 2.77
N ALA A 50 -4.72 9.49 3.30
CA ALA A 50 -5.58 9.27 4.46
C ALA A 50 -5.23 10.21 5.63
N THR A 51 -3.94 10.40 5.89
CA THR A 51 -3.48 11.27 6.98
C THR A 51 -3.75 12.77 6.76
N PHE A 52 -3.84 13.22 5.50
CA PHE A 52 -4.29 14.58 5.21
C PHE A 52 -5.75 14.79 5.65
N PHE A 53 -6.58 13.78 5.50
CA PHE A 53 -7.98 13.77 5.92
C PHE A 53 -8.18 13.28 7.38
N ASN A 54 -7.12 13.27 8.20
CA ASN A 54 -7.11 12.82 9.60
C ASN A 54 -7.46 11.35 9.80
N ALA A 55 -7.41 10.53 8.76
CA ALA A 55 -7.59 9.09 8.90
C ALA A 55 -6.27 8.41 9.31
N THR A 56 -6.41 7.32 10.03
CA THR A 56 -5.30 6.50 10.52
C THR A 56 -5.32 5.17 9.78
N HIS A 57 -4.16 4.72 9.33
CA HIS A 57 -4.01 3.42 8.66
C HIS A 57 -3.99 2.27 9.66
N CYS A 58 -4.68 1.21 9.31
CA CYS A 58 -4.74 -0.01 10.10
C CYS A 58 -4.66 -1.25 9.20
N TRP A 59 -3.97 -2.27 9.71
CA TRP A 59 -4.03 -3.62 9.18
C TRP A 59 -4.77 -4.48 10.19
N LEU A 60 -5.74 -5.25 9.73
CA LEU A 60 -6.37 -6.28 10.55
C LEU A 60 -5.83 -7.64 10.09
N GLY A 61 -5.32 -8.41 11.04
CA GLY A 61 -5.04 -9.82 10.85
C GLY A 61 -6.23 -10.61 11.37
N THR A 62 -6.82 -11.46 10.56
CA THR A 62 -7.92 -12.35 10.97
C THR A 62 -7.77 -13.71 10.36
N GLU A 63 -8.29 -14.75 11.04
CA GLU A 63 -8.31 -16.10 10.51
C GLU A 63 -9.66 -16.38 9.85
N LEU A 64 -9.60 -17.10 8.73
CA LEU A 64 -10.80 -17.53 7.99
C LEU A 64 -10.99 -19.06 8.11
N TYR A 65 -12.05 -19.45 8.77
CA TYR A 65 -12.52 -20.84 8.87
C TYR A 65 -13.93 -20.95 8.30
N SER A 66 -14.04 -21.22 7.01
CA SER A 66 -15.34 -21.31 6.33
C SER A 66 -15.35 -22.45 5.33
N ASN A 67 -16.53 -23.03 5.11
CA ASN A 67 -16.80 -23.94 4.00
C ASN A 67 -17.24 -23.20 2.73
N GLU A 68 -17.45 -21.88 2.80
CA GLU A 68 -17.71 -21.06 1.64
C GLU A 68 -16.41 -20.71 0.91
N PRO A 69 -16.45 -20.44 -0.39
CA PRO A 69 -15.29 -20.01 -1.14
C PRO A 69 -14.68 -18.75 -0.51
N GLU A 70 -13.37 -18.75 -0.29
CA GLU A 70 -12.62 -17.61 0.26
C GLU A 70 -12.92 -16.31 -0.50
N GLU A 71 -12.96 -16.38 -1.83
CA GLU A 71 -13.20 -15.22 -2.70
C GLU A 71 -14.55 -14.54 -2.41
N LYS A 72 -15.60 -15.29 -2.09
CA LYS A 72 -16.90 -14.73 -1.72
C LYS A 72 -16.80 -13.88 -0.46
N ILE A 73 -16.14 -14.41 0.59
CA ILE A 73 -15.99 -13.72 1.87
C ILE A 73 -15.09 -12.48 1.71
N VAL A 74 -14.02 -12.61 0.92
CA VAL A 74 -13.14 -11.48 0.59
C VAL A 74 -13.93 -10.35 -0.08
N HIS A 75 -14.78 -10.66 -1.06
CA HIS A 75 -15.61 -9.63 -1.71
C HIS A 75 -16.63 -9.02 -0.75
N GLU A 76 -17.28 -9.82 0.09
CA GLU A 76 -18.20 -9.29 1.10
C GLU A 76 -17.54 -8.37 2.13
N ILE A 77 -16.27 -8.60 2.48
CA ILE A 77 -15.49 -7.71 3.34
C ILE A 77 -15.04 -6.48 2.56
N GLY A 78 -14.68 -6.65 1.30
CA GLY A 78 -14.25 -5.56 0.41
C GLY A 78 -15.32 -4.53 0.09
N GLU A 79 -16.61 -4.86 0.26
CA GLU A 79 -17.72 -3.91 0.15
C GLU A 79 -17.80 -2.93 1.33
N ILE A 80 -17.10 -3.21 2.43
CA ILE A 80 -17.04 -2.30 3.58
C ILE A 80 -16.20 -1.08 3.19
N GLU A 81 -16.81 0.09 3.23
CA GLU A 81 -16.26 1.36 2.71
C GLU A 81 -14.84 1.70 3.17
N LYS A 82 -14.46 1.27 4.37
CA LYS A 82 -13.13 1.55 4.95
C LYS A 82 -12.04 0.59 4.48
N VAL A 83 -12.40 -0.52 3.87
CA VAL A 83 -11.46 -1.55 3.40
C VAL A 83 -10.91 -1.16 2.03
N SER A 84 -9.59 -1.12 1.90
CA SER A 84 -8.90 -0.75 0.66
C SER A 84 -8.33 -1.94 -0.09
N PHE A 85 -7.78 -2.93 0.61
CA PHE A 85 -7.35 -4.19 0.00
C PHE A 85 -7.29 -5.33 1.01
N ILE A 86 -7.32 -6.56 0.50
CA ILE A 86 -7.27 -7.79 1.29
C ILE A 86 -6.23 -8.72 0.69
N MET A 87 -5.40 -9.30 1.55
CA MET A 87 -4.40 -10.31 1.19
C MET A 87 -4.66 -11.59 1.98
N PRO A 88 -5.28 -12.61 1.39
CA PRO A 88 -5.28 -13.96 1.94
C PRO A 88 -3.89 -14.58 1.91
N THR A 89 -3.63 -15.49 2.84
CA THR A 89 -2.35 -16.21 2.94
C THR A 89 -2.55 -17.72 3.00
N THR A 90 -1.46 -18.46 2.86
CA THR A 90 -1.49 -19.95 2.91
C THR A 90 -1.94 -20.52 4.25
N GLU A 91 -1.86 -19.79 5.35
CA GLU A 91 -2.16 -20.26 6.71
C GLU A 91 -3.52 -19.79 7.23
N LYS A 92 -4.48 -19.59 6.33
CA LYS A 92 -5.82 -19.05 6.65
C LYS A 92 -5.81 -17.65 7.28
N LEU A 93 -4.66 -17.02 7.46
CA LEU A 93 -4.58 -15.64 7.85
C LEU A 93 -5.00 -14.77 6.67
N MET A 94 -5.90 -13.86 6.92
CA MET A 94 -6.28 -12.79 5.99
C MET A 94 -5.79 -11.46 6.55
N VAL A 95 -5.05 -10.71 5.76
CA VAL A 95 -4.60 -9.37 6.12
C VAL A 95 -5.46 -8.36 5.38
N ILE A 96 -6.17 -7.53 6.14
CA ILE A 96 -7.12 -6.54 5.63
C ILE A 96 -6.55 -5.14 5.89
N ALA A 97 -6.37 -4.36 4.85
CA ALA A 97 -5.96 -2.96 4.98
C ALA A 97 -7.19 -2.05 5.01
N MET A 98 -7.24 -1.19 5.99
CA MET A 98 -8.31 -0.22 6.16
C MET A 98 -7.80 1.10 6.76
N ASP A 99 -8.63 2.13 6.65
CA ASP A 99 -8.42 3.40 7.32
C ASP A 99 -9.57 3.69 8.28
N PHE A 100 -9.30 4.44 9.36
CA PHE A 100 -10.35 4.88 10.28
C PHE A 100 -10.09 6.33 10.74
N LEU A 101 -11.16 7.05 11.06
CA LEU A 101 -11.10 8.45 11.52
C LEU A 101 -11.02 8.57 13.05
N ASN A 102 -11.68 7.67 13.75
CA ASN A 102 -11.76 7.65 15.22
C ASN A 102 -12.03 6.22 15.73
N SER A 103 -12.03 6.04 17.04
CA SER A 103 -12.21 4.72 17.66
C SER A 103 -13.58 4.08 17.37
N SER A 104 -14.65 4.87 17.29
CA SER A 104 -15.97 4.35 16.94
C SER A 104 -16.02 3.83 15.50
N ASP A 105 -15.36 4.53 14.57
CA ASP A 105 -15.23 4.12 13.17
C ASP A 105 -14.46 2.79 13.06
N LEU A 106 -13.36 2.67 13.82
CA LEU A 106 -12.59 1.43 13.91
C LEU A 106 -13.43 0.28 14.46
N ASP A 107 -14.11 0.49 15.59
CA ASP A 107 -14.94 -0.52 16.24
C ASP A 107 -16.09 -0.99 15.33
N ASN A 108 -16.81 -0.06 14.72
CA ASN A 108 -17.88 -0.36 13.77
C ASN A 108 -17.37 -1.21 12.59
N THR A 109 -16.21 -0.89 12.04
CA THR A 109 -15.63 -1.65 10.92
C THR A 109 -15.22 -3.06 11.36
N ILE A 110 -14.59 -3.19 12.54
CA ILE A 110 -14.24 -4.49 13.11
C ILE A 110 -15.50 -5.34 13.35
N GLN A 111 -16.57 -4.75 13.88
CA GLN A 111 -17.84 -5.46 14.09
C GLN A 111 -18.47 -5.92 12.76
N GLN A 112 -18.43 -5.10 11.71
CA GLN A 112 -18.92 -5.50 10.39
C GLN A 112 -18.14 -6.70 9.82
N ILE A 113 -16.81 -6.70 9.98
CA ILE A 113 -15.94 -7.79 9.54
C ILE A 113 -16.19 -9.04 10.38
N SER A 114 -16.27 -8.91 11.71
CA SER A 114 -16.46 -10.05 12.62
C SER A 114 -17.79 -10.79 12.44
N ARG A 115 -18.80 -10.12 11.88
CA ARG A 115 -20.09 -10.74 11.54
C ARG A 115 -20.04 -11.58 10.27
N LYS A 116 -18.96 -11.51 9.49
CA LYS A 116 -18.82 -12.34 8.29
C LYS A 116 -18.52 -13.78 8.70
N LYS A 117 -19.15 -14.71 7.99
CA LYS A 117 -19.08 -16.14 8.31
C LYS A 117 -17.65 -16.66 8.26
N GLY A 118 -17.25 -17.31 9.32
CA GLY A 118 -15.93 -17.96 9.43
C GLY A 118 -14.79 -17.03 9.82
N ILE A 119 -15.05 -15.74 10.04
CA ILE A 119 -14.03 -14.79 10.54
C ILE A 119 -13.84 -14.99 12.04
N THR A 120 -12.58 -15.12 12.46
CA THR A 120 -12.20 -15.29 13.87
C THR A 120 -10.90 -14.54 14.18
N GLY A 121 -10.66 -14.27 15.45
CA GLY A 121 -9.35 -13.83 15.94
C GLY A 121 -8.87 -12.50 15.35
N ILE A 122 -9.70 -11.48 15.28
CA ILE A 122 -9.29 -10.18 14.71
C ILE A 122 -8.24 -9.51 15.58
N GLN A 123 -7.06 -9.29 15.01
CA GLN A 123 -5.97 -8.54 15.63
C GLN A 123 -5.72 -7.24 14.86
N THR A 124 -5.61 -6.13 15.56
CA THR A 124 -5.45 -4.79 14.99
C THR A 124 -3.99 -4.34 15.03
N TYR A 125 -3.48 -3.92 13.89
CA TYR A 125 -2.13 -3.39 13.71
C TYR A 125 -2.19 -1.95 13.17
N ILE A 126 -2.05 -0.97 14.05
CA ILE A 126 -2.06 0.44 13.67
C ILE A 126 -0.64 0.87 13.36
N TYR A 127 -0.43 1.49 12.21
CA TYR A 127 0.89 2.04 11.87
C TYR A 127 0.81 3.54 11.58
N SER A 128 1.89 4.24 11.92
CA SER A 128 2.00 5.67 11.68
C SER A 128 2.56 5.91 10.28
N SER A 129 1.85 6.69 9.49
CA SER A 129 2.39 7.33 8.30
C SER A 129 2.72 8.79 8.60
N GLN A 130 3.55 9.40 7.75
CA GLN A 130 3.96 10.79 7.94
C GLN A 130 2.73 11.71 7.91
N ARG A 131 2.49 12.45 9.01
CA ARG A 131 1.43 13.45 9.06
C ARG A 131 1.89 14.72 8.37
N PHE A 132 1.08 15.21 7.45
CA PHE A 132 1.30 16.51 6.84
C PHE A 132 0.65 17.60 7.70
N HIS A 133 1.42 18.63 8.07
CA HIS A 133 0.93 19.70 8.94
C HIS A 133 0.41 20.93 8.18
N LYS A 134 0.49 20.94 6.85
CA LYS A 134 -0.03 22.05 6.05
C LYS A 134 -1.52 21.84 5.78
N LYS A 135 -2.36 22.71 6.33
CA LYS A 135 -3.75 22.84 5.86
C LYS A 135 -3.72 23.43 4.44
N ILE A 136 -4.20 22.66 3.48
CA ILE A 136 -4.41 23.10 2.10
C ILE A 136 -5.88 22.87 1.79
N ASP A 137 -6.57 23.94 1.36
CA ASP A 137 -7.94 23.80 0.89
C ASP A 137 -7.94 23.16 -0.50
N VAL A 138 -8.75 22.13 -0.66
CA VAL A 138 -8.93 21.42 -1.93
C VAL A 138 -10.13 22.04 -2.64
N SER A 139 -9.88 22.76 -3.71
CA SER A 139 -10.93 23.46 -4.48
C SER A 139 -11.64 22.51 -5.46
N PRO A 140 -12.84 22.89 -5.98
CA PRO A 140 -13.53 22.08 -7.00
C PRO A 140 -12.63 21.73 -8.21
N LEU A 141 -11.79 22.66 -8.69
CA LEU A 141 -10.84 22.37 -9.76
C LEU A 141 -9.77 21.34 -9.34
N ASP A 142 -9.35 21.34 -8.07
CA ASP A 142 -8.40 20.34 -7.58
C ASP A 142 -9.02 18.95 -7.61
N TRP A 143 -10.28 18.83 -7.21
CA TRP A 143 -11.01 17.56 -7.26
C TRP A 143 -11.17 17.03 -8.69
N LYS A 144 -11.49 17.90 -9.66
CA LYS A 144 -11.53 17.52 -11.09
C LYS A 144 -10.18 17.03 -11.59
N ILE A 145 -9.08 17.71 -11.21
CA ILE A 145 -7.72 17.28 -11.55
C ILE A 145 -7.38 15.93 -10.91
N ILE A 146 -7.70 15.74 -9.62
CA ILE A 146 -7.47 14.47 -8.91
C ILE A 146 -8.23 13.33 -9.57
N ASN A 147 -9.52 13.54 -9.89
CA ASN A 147 -10.34 12.54 -10.56
C ASN A 147 -9.79 12.16 -11.94
N SER A 148 -9.29 13.15 -12.71
CA SER A 148 -8.68 12.92 -14.02
C SER A 148 -7.45 11.98 -13.97
N ILE A 149 -6.72 11.97 -12.87
CA ILE A 149 -5.45 11.21 -12.76
C ILE A 149 -5.52 10.03 -11.80
N ARG A 150 -6.67 9.76 -11.16
CA ARG A 150 -6.74 8.73 -10.10
C ARG A 150 -6.36 7.34 -10.60
N PHE A 151 -6.84 6.95 -11.79
CA PHE A 151 -6.55 5.65 -12.41
C PHE A 151 -5.43 5.69 -13.47
N ASN A 152 -4.89 6.89 -13.75
CA ASN A 152 -3.71 7.05 -14.59
C ASN A 152 -2.88 8.25 -14.12
N SER A 153 -2.09 8.02 -13.08
CA SER A 153 -1.22 9.07 -12.54
C SER A 153 -0.18 9.58 -13.54
N ARG A 154 0.11 8.83 -14.62
CA ARG A 154 1.05 9.23 -15.67
C ARG A 154 0.43 10.06 -16.80
N LYS A 155 -0.88 10.34 -16.74
CA LYS A 155 -1.54 11.23 -17.70
C LYS A 155 -0.77 12.54 -17.82
N SER A 156 -0.57 13.00 -19.05
CA SER A 156 0.20 14.22 -19.32
C SER A 156 -0.54 15.46 -18.82
N PRO A 157 0.17 16.52 -18.41
CA PRO A 157 -0.47 17.77 -18.02
C PRO A 157 -1.34 18.41 -19.11
N SER A 158 -1.05 18.17 -20.40
CA SER A 158 -1.86 18.64 -21.53
C SER A 158 -3.20 17.89 -21.64
N GLU A 159 -3.22 16.58 -21.45
CA GLU A 159 -4.46 15.80 -21.41
C GLU A 159 -5.35 16.22 -20.24
N ILE A 160 -4.77 16.37 -19.04
CA ILE A 160 -5.49 16.85 -17.85
C ILE A 160 -6.06 18.26 -18.07
N ALA A 161 -5.28 19.14 -18.68
CA ALA A 161 -5.68 20.51 -18.99
C ALA A 161 -6.89 20.55 -19.92
N LYS A 162 -6.89 19.71 -20.97
CA LYS A 162 -8.02 19.55 -21.91
C LYS A 162 -9.28 19.03 -21.20
N GLU A 163 -9.15 18.01 -20.34
CA GLU A 163 -10.28 17.43 -19.62
C GLU A 163 -10.88 18.41 -18.59
N CYS A 164 -10.03 19.18 -17.91
CA CYS A 164 -10.48 20.12 -16.86
C CYS A 164 -10.80 21.53 -17.38
N GLY A 165 -10.63 21.81 -18.67
CA GLY A 165 -10.91 23.13 -19.26
C GLY A 165 -9.97 24.24 -18.76
N VAL A 166 -8.70 23.94 -18.48
CA VAL A 166 -7.72 24.88 -17.94
C VAL A 166 -6.38 24.83 -18.68
N SER A 167 -5.47 25.75 -18.37
CA SER A 167 -4.11 25.73 -18.97
C SER A 167 -3.22 24.66 -18.34
N THR A 168 -2.28 24.11 -19.13
CA THR A 168 -1.24 23.18 -18.66
C THR A 168 -0.41 23.78 -17.50
N ARG A 169 -0.18 25.10 -17.50
CA ARG A 169 0.48 25.82 -16.41
C ARG A 169 -0.33 25.73 -15.11
N THR A 170 -1.65 25.86 -15.19
CA THR A 170 -2.56 25.72 -14.04
C THR A 170 -2.51 24.30 -13.48
N VAL A 171 -2.59 23.27 -14.34
CA VAL A 171 -2.48 21.86 -13.94
C VAL A 171 -1.17 21.60 -13.19
N ASN A 172 -0.02 21.99 -13.78
CA ASN A 172 1.29 21.76 -13.17
C ASN A 172 1.41 22.42 -11.78
N ARG A 173 0.93 23.67 -11.65
CA ARG A 173 0.93 24.41 -10.39
C ARG A 173 0.05 23.69 -9.34
N ARG A 174 -1.15 23.23 -9.73
CA ARG A 174 -2.09 22.57 -8.85
C ARG A 174 -1.58 21.20 -8.41
N LEU A 175 -1.10 20.37 -9.33
CA LEU A 175 -0.52 19.05 -9.01
C LEU A 175 0.66 19.17 -8.05
N ARG A 176 1.55 20.15 -8.28
CA ARG A 176 2.67 20.40 -7.37
C ARG A 176 2.16 20.75 -5.97
N ARG A 177 1.23 21.70 -5.87
CA ARG A 177 0.64 22.14 -4.59
C ARG A 177 -0.02 20.97 -3.84
N LEU A 178 -0.80 20.14 -4.53
CA LEU A 178 -1.49 18.97 -3.94
C LEU A 178 -0.49 17.92 -3.46
N HIS A 179 0.55 17.65 -4.23
CA HIS A 179 1.58 16.67 -3.87
C HIS A 179 2.47 17.16 -2.71
N GLU A 180 3.01 18.38 -2.80
CA GLU A 180 3.85 18.98 -1.75
C GLU A 180 3.08 19.26 -0.45
N GLY A 181 1.77 19.50 -0.56
CA GLY A 181 0.86 19.64 0.57
C GLY A 181 0.39 18.33 1.17
N GLY A 182 0.78 17.20 0.57
CA GLY A 182 0.42 15.88 1.07
C GLY A 182 -1.05 15.50 0.92
N VAL A 183 -1.80 16.17 0.04
CA VAL A 183 -3.20 15.83 -0.27
C VAL A 183 -3.28 14.53 -1.06
N ILE A 184 -2.35 14.36 -2.00
CA ILE A 184 -2.27 13.20 -2.90
C ILE A 184 -0.88 12.57 -2.87
N HIS A 185 -0.85 11.30 -3.15
CA HIS A 185 0.37 10.57 -3.49
C HIS A 185 0.15 9.72 -4.75
N HIS A 186 1.23 9.55 -5.51
CA HIS A 186 1.20 8.78 -6.74
C HIS A 186 1.86 7.43 -6.50
N THR A 187 1.14 6.35 -6.74
CA THR A 187 1.60 4.98 -6.49
C THR A 187 1.27 4.07 -7.66
N ILE A 188 1.50 2.79 -7.50
CA ILE A 188 1.16 1.74 -8.45
C ILE A 188 0.31 0.68 -7.77
N THR A 189 -0.54 0.04 -8.57
CA THR A 189 -1.29 -1.16 -8.17
C THR A 189 -0.58 -2.37 -8.75
N LEU A 190 -0.38 -3.39 -7.95
CA LEU A 190 0.41 -4.56 -8.26
C LEU A 190 -0.38 -5.85 -8.06
N ASP A 191 -0.23 -6.78 -9.00
CA ASP A 191 -0.43 -8.20 -8.73
C ASP A 191 0.92 -8.93 -8.78
N PRO A 192 1.64 -9.02 -7.66
CA PRO A 192 2.95 -9.67 -7.66
C PRO A 192 2.85 -11.18 -7.92
N MET A 193 1.68 -11.80 -7.78
CA MET A 193 1.45 -13.22 -8.06
C MET A 193 1.42 -13.53 -9.57
N ALA A 194 1.15 -12.53 -10.40
CA ALA A 194 1.25 -12.66 -11.85
C ALA A 194 2.69 -12.88 -12.33
N SER A 195 3.70 -12.53 -11.53
CA SER A 195 5.10 -12.75 -11.85
C SER A 195 5.50 -14.21 -11.65
N LYS A 196 5.83 -14.91 -12.74
CA LYS A 196 6.28 -16.31 -12.69
C LYS A 196 7.55 -16.43 -11.83
N GLY A 197 7.51 -17.31 -10.83
CA GLY A 197 8.64 -17.60 -9.94
C GLY A 197 8.89 -16.54 -8.86
N THR A 198 8.00 -15.56 -8.67
CA THR A 198 8.06 -14.65 -7.53
C THR A 198 7.29 -15.22 -6.35
N ILE A 199 7.93 -15.25 -5.19
CA ILE A 199 7.32 -15.62 -3.91
C ILE A 199 7.08 -14.33 -3.15
N VAL A 200 5.81 -14.03 -2.84
CA VAL A 200 5.44 -12.89 -1.99
C VAL A 200 5.16 -13.39 -0.59
N TYR A 201 5.88 -12.86 0.37
CA TYR A 201 5.71 -13.24 1.76
C TYR A 201 5.83 -12.06 2.70
N GLY A 202 5.13 -12.17 3.82
CA GLY A 202 5.21 -11.24 4.94
C GLY A 202 5.92 -11.86 6.12
N ILE A 203 6.75 -11.09 6.82
CA ILE A 203 7.28 -11.48 8.12
C ILE A 203 6.80 -10.47 9.16
N PHE A 204 6.10 -10.98 10.17
CA PHE A 204 5.77 -10.23 11.38
C PHE A 204 6.85 -10.54 12.42
N ALA A 205 7.60 -9.53 12.83
CA ALA A 205 8.62 -9.65 13.86
C ALA A 205 8.17 -8.92 15.13
N GLU A 206 8.01 -9.65 16.21
CA GLU A 206 7.78 -9.09 17.54
C GLU A 206 9.12 -8.84 18.23
N TYR A 207 9.26 -7.69 18.87
CA TYR A 207 10.45 -7.33 19.60
C TYR A 207 10.14 -6.91 21.03
N ASP A 208 11.13 -6.98 21.89
CA ASP A 208 11.03 -6.53 23.26
C ASP A 208 10.95 -4.99 23.31
N ALA A 209 9.83 -4.45 23.84
CA ALA A 209 9.60 -3.02 23.94
C ALA A 209 10.65 -2.26 24.79
N ARG A 210 11.47 -2.97 25.58
CA ARG A 210 12.61 -2.38 26.32
C ARG A 210 13.75 -1.95 25.40
N PHE A 211 13.80 -2.47 24.15
CA PHE A 211 14.78 -2.02 23.16
C PHE A 211 14.24 -0.82 22.37
N PRO A 212 15.09 0.19 22.09
CA PRO A 212 14.70 1.33 21.28
C PRO A 212 14.22 0.87 19.89
N ARG A 213 12.95 1.16 19.58
CA ARG A 213 12.26 0.78 18.33
C ARG A 213 13.10 1.06 17.09
N GLU A 214 13.63 2.27 16.98
CA GLU A 214 14.41 2.72 15.82
C GLU A 214 15.68 1.88 15.59
N LYS A 215 16.34 1.47 16.69
CA LYS A 215 17.54 0.62 16.60
C LYS A 215 17.18 -0.78 16.09
N VAL A 216 16.08 -1.36 16.59
CA VAL A 216 15.61 -2.68 16.15
C VAL A 216 15.20 -2.64 14.67
N VAL A 217 14.38 -1.66 14.27
CA VAL A 217 13.96 -1.46 12.88
C VAL A 217 15.15 -1.31 11.95
N LYS A 218 16.10 -0.42 12.30
CA LYS A 218 17.31 -0.19 11.50
C LYS A 218 18.19 -1.45 11.39
N SER A 219 18.35 -2.19 12.48
CA SER A 219 19.12 -3.43 12.47
C SER A 219 18.48 -4.48 11.56
N ILE A 220 17.16 -4.69 11.67
CA ILE A 220 16.44 -5.62 10.81
C ILE A 220 16.57 -5.20 9.34
N THR A 221 16.20 -3.95 9.01
CA THR A 221 16.15 -3.48 7.61
C THR A 221 17.51 -3.46 6.91
N ASN A 222 18.60 -3.36 7.68
CA ASN A 222 19.95 -3.44 7.12
C ASN A 222 20.44 -4.86 6.86
N ASN A 223 19.87 -5.85 7.55
CA ASN A 223 20.33 -7.24 7.49
C ASN A 223 19.53 -8.12 6.52
N VAL A 224 18.33 -7.69 6.11
CA VAL A 224 17.47 -8.45 5.22
C VAL A 224 17.67 -8.09 3.76
N LYS A 225 17.41 -9.06 2.86
CA LYS A 225 17.47 -8.89 1.41
C LYS A 225 16.06 -8.87 0.80
N ASN A 226 15.93 -8.23 -0.37
CA ASN A 226 14.68 -8.21 -1.14
C ASN A 226 13.47 -7.64 -0.38
N LEU A 227 13.70 -6.84 0.66
CA LEU A 227 12.66 -6.13 1.38
C LEU A 227 11.97 -5.13 0.44
N PHE A 228 10.68 -5.34 0.20
CA PHE A 228 9.88 -4.44 -0.63
C PHE A 228 9.38 -3.25 0.19
N ASN A 229 8.70 -3.52 1.32
CA ASN A 229 8.19 -2.50 2.22
C ASN A 229 8.16 -3.02 3.66
N TYR A 230 8.04 -2.11 4.64
CA TYR A 230 7.81 -2.46 6.03
C TYR A 230 6.94 -1.44 6.74
N PHE A 231 6.25 -1.88 7.79
CA PHE A 231 5.36 -1.09 8.61
C PHE A 231 5.69 -1.32 10.07
N VAL A 232 5.86 -0.23 10.82
CA VAL A 232 6.16 -0.26 12.25
C VAL A 232 4.90 0.06 13.01
N MET A 233 4.43 -0.90 13.80
CA MET A 233 3.18 -0.75 14.52
C MET A 233 3.35 0.20 15.72
N VAL A 234 2.32 1.02 15.98
CA VAL A 234 2.33 1.97 17.09
C VAL A 234 1.61 1.42 18.32
N ASN A 235 0.70 0.48 18.13
CA ASN A 235 -0.08 -0.16 19.20
C ASN A 235 0.51 -1.48 19.70
N SER A 236 1.59 -1.97 19.09
CA SER A 236 2.30 -3.18 19.51
C SER A 236 3.78 -3.10 19.14
N PRO A 237 4.67 -3.83 19.83
CA PRO A 237 6.09 -3.92 19.48
C PRO A 237 6.30 -4.87 18.30
N THR A 238 5.64 -4.59 17.18
CA THR A 238 5.63 -5.43 15.99
C THR A 238 6.09 -4.65 14.77
N ILE A 239 6.85 -5.30 13.91
CA ILE A 239 7.23 -4.82 12.58
C ILE A 239 6.68 -5.82 11.56
N MET A 240 5.87 -5.35 10.62
CA MET A 240 5.44 -6.14 9.48
C MET A 240 6.30 -5.79 8.27
N MET A 241 6.83 -6.78 7.61
CA MET A 241 7.70 -6.63 6.45
C MET A 241 7.15 -7.41 5.28
N ILE A 242 7.23 -6.86 4.07
CA ILE A 242 6.80 -7.49 2.82
C ILE A 242 8.04 -7.72 1.95
N PHE A 243 8.20 -8.91 1.44
CA PHE A 243 9.32 -9.34 0.62
C PHE A 243 8.85 -9.89 -0.72
N PHE A 244 9.66 -9.66 -1.75
CA PHE A 244 9.55 -10.31 -3.05
C PHE A 244 10.80 -11.15 -3.27
N GLY A 245 10.67 -12.46 -3.09
CA GLY A 245 11.75 -13.42 -3.26
C GLY A 245 11.55 -14.32 -4.49
N ASN A 246 12.61 -14.99 -4.91
CA ASN A 246 12.56 -15.93 -6.03
C ASN A 246 12.96 -17.35 -5.61
N ARG A 247 13.44 -17.53 -4.39
CA ARG A 247 13.89 -18.82 -3.85
C ARG A 247 13.47 -18.95 -2.38
N PHE A 248 13.12 -20.16 -1.97
CA PHE A 248 12.84 -20.45 -0.57
C PHE A 248 14.05 -20.23 0.36
N SER A 249 15.28 -20.42 -0.16
CA SER A 249 16.48 -20.08 0.61
C SER A 249 16.54 -18.61 1.01
N ASP A 250 16.05 -17.68 0.17
CA ASP A 250 16.02 -16.25 0.51
C ASP A 250 15.11 -15.96 1.71
N ILE A 251 14.05 -16.78 1.88
CA ILE A 251 13.12 -16.66 3.03
C ILE A 251 13.84 -17.08 4.30
N HIS A 252 14.47 -18.27 4.27
CA HIS A 252 15.24 -18.79 5.40
C HIS A 252 16.37 -17.84 5.84
N ASP A 253 17.10 -17.28 4.86
CA ASP A 253 18.17 -16.30 5.12
C ASP A 253 17.62 -15.07 5.83
N ASN A 254 16.48 -14.52 5.37
CA ASN A 254 15.84 -13.36 5.98
C ASN A 254 15.30 -13.67 7.37
N GLU A 255 14.67 -14.85 7.57
CA GLU A 255 14.21 -15.27 8.90
C GLU A 255 15.36 -15.34 9.89
N ASN A 256 16.48 -15.99 9.50
CA ASN A 256 17.67 -16.09 10.35
C ASN A 256 18.28 -14.70 10.63
N ALA A 257 18.38 -13.86 9.60
CA ALA A 257 18.88 -12.49 9.78
C ALA A 257 18.03 -11.68 10.76
N ILE A 258 16.71 -11.85 10.76
CA ILE A 258 15.81 -11.17 11.70
C ILE A 258 15.92 -11.76 13.10
N LYS A 259 15.93 -13.09 13.24
CA LYS A 259 16.05 -13.80 14.54
C LYS A 259 17.32 -13.44 15.30
N THR A 260 18.43 -13.15 14.60
CA THR A 260 19.70 -12.77 15.22
C THR A 260 19.74 -11.32 15.71
N VAL A 261 18.78 -10.49 15.35
CA VAL A 261 18.74 -9.09 15.81
C VAL A 261 18.40 -9.03 17.30
N LYS A 262 19.28 -8.39 18.07
CA LYS A 262 19.07 -8.19 19.50
C LYS A 262 17.73 -7.49 19.79
N GLY A 263 16.91 -8.13 20.61
CA GLY A 263 15.59 -7.62 20.98
C GLY A 263 14.44 -8.26 20.20
N VAL A 264 14.68 -8.97 19.11
CA VAL A 264 13.62 -9.76 18.45
C VAL A 264 13.27 -10.96 19.32
N ARG A 265 11.98 -11.19 19.56
CA ARG A 265 11.44 -12.28 20.40
C ARG A 265 10.88 -13.41 19.56
N SER A 266 10.12 -13.07 18.55
CA SER A 266 9.46 -14.04 17.67
C SER A 266 9.31 -13.49 16.27
N ILE A 267 9.18 -14.40 15.33
CA ILE A 267 8.77 -14.08 13.95
C ILE A 267 7.68 -15.06 13.51
N LYS A 268 6.81 -14.58 12.62
CA LYS A 268 5.86 -15.40 11.87
C LYS A 268 5.93 -15.02 10.41
N THR A 269 6.03 -16.02 9.54
CA THR A 269 6.13 -15.83 8.09
C THR A 269 4.85 -16.32 7.43
N TYR A 270 4.28 -15.52 6.55
CA TYR A 270 3.06 -15.83 5.83
C TYR A 270 3.29 -15.63 4.33
N PHE A 271 2.75 -16.54 3.51
CA PHE A 271 2.83 -16.45 2.06
C PHE A 271 1.53 -15.87 1.51
N CYS A 272 1.64 -14.77 0.77
CA CYS A 272 0.51 -14.16 0.10
C CYS A 272 0.07 -15.05 -1.07
N THR A 273 -1.24 -15.34 -1.16
CA THR A 273 -1.82 -16.13 -2.24
C THR A 273 -2.44 -15.27 -3.33
N LYS A 274 -2.99 -14.11 -2.97
CA LYS A 274 -3.63 -13.16 -3.88
C LYS A 274 -3.68 -11.78 -3.23
N VAL A 275 -3.89 -10.73 -4.02
CA VAL A 275 -4.19 -9.38 -3.52
C VAL A 275 -5.48 -8.92 -4.20
N TYR A 276 -6.45 -8.53 -3.39
CA TYR A 276 -7.73 -7.97 -3.85
C TYR A 276 -7.79 -6.50 -3.48
N TYR A 277 -8.01 -5.64 -4.45
CA TYR A 277 -8.17 -4.19 -4.27
C TYR A 277 -9.64 -3.82 -4.34
N PHE A 278 -10.06 -2.89 -3.50
CA PHE A 278 -11.43 -2.43 -3.41
C PHE A 278 -11.50 -0.90 -3.48
N LYS A 279 -12.65 -0.42 -3.97
CA LYS A 279 -12.98 0.98 -3.96
C LYS A 279 -13.36 1.40 -2.54
N ASP A 280 -12.54 2.26 -1.95
CA ASP A 280 -12.73 2.69 -0.57
C ASP A 280 -13.34 4.11 -0.45
N TRP A 281 -13.44 4.62 0.76
CA TRP A 281 -13.97 5.94 1.09
C TRP A 281 -13.24 7.08 0.34
N ARG A 282 -11.98 6.93 0.00
CA ARG A 282 -11.19 7.94 -0.73
C ARG A 282 -11.67 8.09 -2.16
N ASP A 283 -11.99 6.98 -2.80
CA ASP A 283 -12.55 6.96 -4.15
C ASP A 283 -13.92 7.63 -4.19
N ARG A 284 -14.78 7.32 -3.21
CA ARG A 284 -16.10 7.96 -3.08
C ARG A 284 -15.96 9.46 -2.85
N MET A 285 -15.05 9.87 -1.97
CA MET A 285 -14.79 11.30 -1.73
C MET A 285 -14.35 12.03 -3.01
N ILE A 286 -13.51 11.41 -3.86
CA ILE A 286 -13.10 11.98 -5.14
C ILE A 286 -14.31 12.15 -6.05
N GLU A 287 -15.14 11.12 -6.20
CA GLU A 287 -16.32 11.13 -7.06
C GLU A 287 -17.31 12.22 -6.66
N GLU A 288 -17.72 12.22 -5.40
CA GLU A 288 -18.68 13.18 -4.85
C GLU A 288 -18.25 14.65 -4.98
N ASN A 289 -16.95 14.92 -4.88
CA ASN A 289 -16.44 16.29 -4.97
C ASN A 289 -16.01 16.71 -6.38
N ALA A 290 -15.75 15.78 -7.29
CA ALA A 290 -15.42 16.08 -8.68
C ALA A 290 -16.67 16.41 -9.52
N GLU A 291 -17.86 15.97 -9.10
CA GLU A 291 -19.15 16.23 -9.75
C GLU A 291 -19.73 17.60 -9.37
N LYS A 292 -19.28 18.21 -8.28
CA LYS A 292 -19.63 19.58 -7.86
C LYS A 292 -18.84 20.63 -8.64
#